data_69b5c9e5c0c4360388fb1efef0b7ef57
#
_entry.id   69b5c9e5c0c4360388fb1efef0b7ef57
#
_cell.length_a   1.000
_cell.length_b   1.000
_cell.length_c   1.000
_cell.angle_alpha   90.00
_cell.angle_beta   90.00
_cell.angle_gamma   90.00
#
_symmetry.space_group_name_H-M   'P 1'
#
loop_
_entity.id
_entity.type
_entity.pdbx_description
1 polymer ?
#
loop_
_entity_poly.entity_id
_entity_poly.type
_entity_poly.pdbx_seq_one_letter_code
_entity_poly.pdbx_strand_id
1 'polypeptide(L)'
;MCQEDFRTPVAKWPSGTERRTFEEAKNVIDTIELANEGDLMQVGREHRHFAYQSQLARTVDQLSVRHQEIVRPVFESPRDFVLLNVRDMASRLGTAPTTVVRIVRTLGFGSYKDFQHYLHDLSVTSATILDSMQAAGHTAQPPQFLKDLRKQIQENLSFVQHNIDLHQVLKIATRIHEARRTLLLGGDMASSLVNYMEYHLTIAGLPVFAAVAPGRATHLVRSTEKGDVVVGISFRRGLRMTIEGIEHAKQNGAYCVGIADSMLSPLARFSDELLIVPIDSFSFAASYVAPLAVIDLITAGVGSLRRKQVVKRLKEADQEQKHGYRWYQTES
;
A
#
# COMPACT_ATOMS: atom_id res chain seq x y z
N MET A 1 -20.63 -51.36 -20.80
CA MET A 1 -21.38 -51.56 -19.54
C MET A 1 -20.52 -51.06 -18.40
N CYS A 2 -21.05 -50.14 -17.71
CA CYS A 2 -20.74 -49.34 -16.53
C CYS A 2 -20.33 -47.90 -16.85
N GLN A 3 -21.35 -47.04 -16.88
CA GLN A 3 -21.31 -45.63 -16.58
C GLN A 3 -21.28 -45.51 -15.05
N GLU A 4 -20.36 -44.71 -14.51
CA GLU A 4 -20.49 -44.17 -13.15
C GLU A 4 -20.49 -42.65 -13.20
N ASP A 5 -21.67 -42.12 -12.83
CA ASP A 5 -21.94 -40.70 -12.57
C ASP A 5 -21.18 -40.21 -11.34
N PHE A 6 -20.32 -39.24 -11.50
CA PHE A 6 -19.84 -38.41 -10.39
C PHE A 6 -20.54 -37.05 -10.38
N ARG A 7 -21.68 -36.99 -9.72
CA ARG A 7 -22.27 -35.71 -9.26
C ARG A 7 -21.77 -35.39 -7.89
N THR A 8 -20.86 -34.42 -7.75
CA THR A 8 -20.52 -33.79 -6.48
C THR A 8 -21.55 -32.70 -6.13
N PRO A 9 -22.03 -32.62 -4.89
CA PRO A 9 -23.06 -31.66 -4.50
C PRO A 9 -22.48 -30.26 -4.36
N VAL A 10 -23.17 -29.29 -4.96
CA VAL A 10 -22.92 -27.86 -4.78
C VAL A 10 -23.27 -27.48 -3.33
N ALA A 11 -22.29 -27.07 -2.56
CA ALA A 11 -22.51 -26.54 -1.21
C ALA A 11 -23.30 -25.20 -1.30
N LYS A 12 -24.49 -25.20 -0.71
CA LYS A 12 -25.29 -23.97 -0.51
C LYS A 12 -24.65 -23.11 0.57
N TRP A 13 -24.42 -21.85 0.26
CA TRP A 13 -24.04 -20.83 1.24
C TRP A 13 -25.22 -20.53 2.17
N PRO A 14 -25.03 -20.45 3.49
CA PRO A 14 -26.11 -20.06 4.39
C PRO A 14 -26.35 -18.55 4.31
N SER A 15 -27.58 -18.17 4.04
CA SER A 15 -28.12 -16.83 4.22
C SER A 15 -28.54 -16.68 5.70
N GLY A 16 -27.90 -15.75 6.43
CA GLY A 16 -28.32 -15.44 7.79
C GLY A 16 -27.36 -14.48 8.47
N THR A 17 -27.81 -13.25 8.61
CA THR A 17 -27.27 -12.23 9.52
C THR A 17 -27.49 -12.69 10.96
N GLU A 18 -26.50 -13.29 11.59
CA GLU A 18 -26.49 -13.46 13.04
C GLU A 18 -25.65 -12.35 13.68
N ARG A 19 -26.33 -11.54 14.47
CA ARG A 19 -25.73 -10.55 15.38
C ARG A 19 -24.93 -11.32 16.42
N ARG A 20 -23.60 -11.24 16.35
CA ARG A 20 -22.73 -11.71 17.42
C ARG A 20 -23.03 -10.90 18.68
N THR A 21 -23.39 -11.58 19.73
CA THR A 21 -23.82 -11.00 20.98
C THR A 21 -22.64 -10.47 21.81
N PHE A 22 -22.95 -9.53 22.71
CA PHE A 22 -22.01 -8.84 23.59
C PHE A 22 -21.15 -9.78 24.48
N GLU A 23 -21.53 -11.04 24.61
CA GLU A 23 -20.81 -12.06 25.38
C GLU A 23 -19.58 -12.61 24.68
N GLU A 24 -19.56 -12.65 23.31
CA GLU A 24 -18.36 -13.05 22.58
C GLU A 24 -17.26 -11.97 22.66
N ALA A 25 -17.63 -10.70 22.77
CA ALA A 25 -16.69 -9.61 23.00
C ALA A 25 -16.06 -9.67 24.42
N LYS A 26 -16.78 -10.21 25.41
CA LYS A 26 -16.30 -10.35 26.79
C LYS A 26 -15.26 -11.47 26.91
N ASN A 27 -15.44 -12.58 26.20
CA ASN A 27 -14.48 -13.68 26.18
C ASN A 27 -13.14 -13.32 25.47
N VAL A 28 -13.14 -12.34 24.56
CA VAL A 28 -11.91 -11.81 23.96
C VAL A 28 -11.16 -10.91 24.95
N ILE A 29 -11.86 -10.20 25.83
CA ILE A 29 -11.27 -9.34 26.87
C ILE A 29 -10.61 -10.18 27.96
N ASP A 30 -11.23 -11.28 28.39
CA ASP A 30 -10.69 -12.17 29.43
C ASP A 30 -9.46 -12.98 28.95
N THR A 31 -9.26 -13.12 27.61
CA THR A 31 -8.06 -13.74 27.03
C THR A 31 -6.88 -12.77 26.94
N ILE A 32 -7.12 -11.47 27.02
CA ILE A 32 -6.11 -10.39 26.96
C ILE A 32 -5.42 -10.19 28.34
N GLU A 33 -6.04 -10.59 29.44
CA GLU A 33 -5.46 -10.43 30.81
C GLU A 33 -4.26 -11.37 31.10
N LEU A 34 -3.92 -12.31 30.21
CA LEU A 34 -2.79 -13.21 30.36
C LEU A 34 -1.55 -12.83 29.50
N ALA A 35 -1.62 -11.72 28.77
CA ALA A 35 -0.48 -11.21 28.00
C ALA A 35 0.38 -10.27 28.87
N ASN A 36 1.69 -10.43 28.79
CA ASN A 36 2.67 -9.64 29.52
C ASN A 36 2.48 -8.14 29.22
N GLU A 37 2.59 -7.25 30.22
CA GLU A 37 2.38 -5.79 30.08
C GLU A 37 3.20 -5.13 28.94
N GLY A 38 4.34 -5.73 28.56
CA GLY A 38 5.15 -5.31 27.44
C GLY A 38 4.48 -5.52 26.07
N ASP A 39 3.80 -6.66 25.89
CA ASP A 39 3.07 -7.00 24.66
C ASP A 39 1.80 -6.16 24.48
N LEU A 40 1.11 -5.84 25.59
CA LEU A 40 -0.08 -4.98 25.57
C LEU A 40 0.25 -3.53 25.20
N MET A 41 1.43 -3.03 25.59
CA MET A 41 1.86 -1.69 25.19
C MET A 41 2.22 -1.61 23.70
N GLN A 42 2.77 -2.68 23.12
CA GLN A 42 3.16 -2.73 21.71
C GLN A 42 1.93 -2.87 20.81
N VAL A 43 1.03 -3.79 21.11
CA VAL A 43 -0.27 -3.97 20.42
C VAL A 43 -1.13 -2.70 20.52
N GLY A 44 -1.12 -2.03 21.67
CA GLY A 44 -1.84 -0.75 21.84
C GLY A 44 -1.22 0.43 21.06
N ARG A 45 0.08 0.39 20.71
CA ARG A 45 0.72 1.42 19.86
C ARG A 45 0.40 1.19 18.39
N GLU A 46 0.47 -0.05 17.92
CA GLU A 46 0.19 -0.42 16.54
C GLU A 46 -1.27 -0.15 16.17
N HIS A 47 -2.23 -0.54 17.00
CA HIS A 47 -3.64 -0.19 16.78
C HIS A 47 -3.91 1.31 16.78
N ARG A 48 -3.22 2.08 17.61
CA ARG A 48 -3.34 3.55 17.60
C ARG A 48 -2.77 4.17 16.35
N HIS A 49 -1.63 3.69 15.87
CA HIS A 49 -1.00 4.18 14.65
C HIS A 49 -1.93 3.97 13.43
N PHE A 50 -2.52 2.78 13.28
CA PHE A 50 -3.46 2.49 12.20
C PHE A 50 -4.79 3.26 12.33
N ALA A 51 -5.32 3.41 13.53
CA ALA A 51 -6.51 4.22 13.77
C ALA A 51 -6.28 5.68 13.36
N TYR A 52 -5.12 6.25 13.70
CA TYR A 52 -4.76 7.61 13.31
C TYR A 52 -4.49 7.74 11.81
N GLN A 53 -3.89 6.77 11.14
CA GLN A 53 -3.68 6.82 9.69
C GLN A 53 -5.01 6.81 8.92
N SER A 54 -5.95 5.95 9.29
CA SER A 54 -7.28 5.89 8.66
C SER A 54 -8.09 7.16 8.91
N GLN A 55 -7.93 7.77 10.07
CA GLN A 55 -8.59 9.01 10.44
C GLN A 55 -7.95 10.21 9.72
N LEU A 56 -6.63 10.26 9.65
CA LEU A 56 -5.89 11.30 8.91
C LEU A 56 -6.26 11.33 7.43
N ALA A 57 -6.42 10.18 6.80
CA ALA A 57 -6.87 10.07 5.41
C ALA A 57 -8.17 10.83 5.16
N ARG A 58 -9.12 10.72 6.08
CA ARG A 58 -10.44 11.37 5.99
C ARG A 58 -10.42 12.86 6.36
N THR A 59 -9.43 13.30 7.11
CA THR A 59 -9.39 14.65 7.68
C THR A 59 -8.41 15.59 7.00
N VAL A 60 -7.41 15.06 6.27
CA VAL A 60 -6.51 15.88 5.43
C VAL A 60 -7.30 16.64 4.37
N ASP A 61 -8.29 16.00 3.75
CA ASP A 61 -9.17 16.63 2.74
C ASP A 61 -10.07 17.73 3.34
N GLN A 62 -10.27 17.72 4.65
CA GLN A 62 -11.03 18.76 5.37
C GLN A 62 -10.19 20.02 5.66
N LEU A 63 -8.87 19.92 5.52
CA LEU A 63 -7.97 21.07 5.63
C LEU A 63 -8.10 21.95 4.40
N SER A 64 -8.12 23.30 4.62
CA SER A 64 -7.96 24.22 3.50
C SER A 64 -6.59 24.00 2.82
N VAL A 65 -6.52 24.29 1.51
CA VAL A 65 -5.27 24.16 0.72
C VAL A 65 -4.08 24.81 1.43
N ARG A 66 -4.28 25.99 2.02
CA ARG A 66 -3.26 26.71 2.79
C ARG A 66 -2.81 25.92 4.04
N HIS A 67 -3.72 25.25 4.75
CA HIS A 67 -3.37 24.45 5.93
C HIS A 67 -2.67 23.16 5.54
N GLN A 68 -3.03 22.56 4.40
CA GLN A 68 -2.31 21.40 3.85
C GLN A 68 -0.86 21.76 3.52
N GLU A 69 -0.63 22.93 2.91
CA GLU A 69 0.72 23.44 2.61
C GLU A 69 1.57 23.69 3.87
N ILE A 70 0.94 24.26 4.91
CA ILE A 70 1.63 24.52 6.19
C ILE A 70 2.04 23.21 6.87
N VAL A 71 1.21 22.19 6.90
CA VAL A 71 1.49 20.95 7.65
C VAL A 71 2.34 19.95 6.86
N ARG A 72 2.42 20.08 5.55
CA ARG A 72 3.18 19.16 4.68
C ARG A 72 4.62 18.92 5.13
N PRO A 73 5.46 19.96 5.42
CA PRO A 73 6.85 19.74 5.85
C PRO A 73 6.96 18.88 7.11
N VAL A 74 5.96 18.96 8.00
CA VAL A 74 5.93 18.17 9.25
C VAL A 74 5.84 16.67 8.95
N PHE A 75 5.06 16.31 7.93
CA PHE A 75 4.88 14.92 7.53
C PHE A 75 5.99 14.43 6.59
N GLU A 76 6.56 15.32 5.79
CA GLU A 76 7.71 14.99 4.94
C GLU A 76 8.99 14.72 5.76
N SER A 77 9.14 15.40 6.90
CA SER A 77 10.30 15.26 7.78
C SER A 77 9.90 15.24 9.27
N PRO A 78 9.16 14.22 9.74
CA PRO A 78 8.61 14.18 11.11
C PRO A 78 9.65 14.36 12.21
N ARG A 79 10.87 13.83 11.99
CA ARG A 79 12.00 13.93 12.91
C ARG A 79 12.40 15.36 13.23
N ASP A 80 12.27 16.26 12.27
CA ASP A 80 12.62 17.67 12.42
C ASP A 80 11.63 18.44 13.29
N PHE A 81 10.45 17.87 13.51
CA PHE A 81 9.32 18.51 14.17
C PHE A 81 8.87 17.81 15.46
N VAL A 82 9.20 16.53 15.64
CA VAL A 82 8.71 15.71 16.77
C VAL A 82 9.06 16.26 18.15
N LEU A 83 10.22 16.90 18.30
CA LEU A 83 10.67 17.46 19.56
C LEU A 83 10.27 18.95 19.77
N LEU A 84 9.68 19.57 18.73
CA LEU A 84 9.31 20.98 18.81
C LEU A 84 8.04 21.16 19.63
N ASN A 85 8.03 22.15 20.52
CA ASN A 85 6.78 22.60 21.12
C ASN A 85 5.93 23.39 20.10
N VAL A 86 4.67 23.70 20.44
CA VAL A 86 3.74 24.40 19.53
C VAL A 86 4.28 25.72 18.99
N ARG A 87 5.02 26.47 19.81
CA ARG A 87 5.57 27.78 19.42
C ARG A 87 6.72 27.62 18.43
N ASP A 88 7.62 26.71 18.72
CA ASP A 88 8.78 26.42 17.86
C ASP A 88 8.34 25.81 16.54
N MET A 89 7.36 24.90 16.57
CA MET A 89 6.73 24.38 15.35
C MET A 89 6.09 25.48 14.51
N ALA A 90 5.32 26.36 15.14
CA ALA A 90 4.68 27.48 14.44
C ALA A 90 5.70 28.43 13.82
N SER A 91 6.78 28.75 14.55
CA SER A 91 7.89 29.57 14.05
C SER A 91 8.56 28.93 12.84
N ARG A 92 8.85 27.62 12.90
CA ARG A 92 9.50 26.88 11.80
C ARG A 92 8.60 26.76 10.56
N LEU A 93 7.27 26.70 10.76
CA LEU A 93 6.27 26.65 9.69
C LEU A 93 5.84 28.05 9.19
N GLY A 94 6.39 29.11 9.73
CA GLY A 94 6.01 30.49 9.35
C GLY A 94 4.55 30.83 9.63
N THR A 95 3.96 30.30 10.71
CA THR A 95 2.56 30.47 11.07
C THR A 95 2.35 30.82 12.55
N ALA A 96 1.10 31.09 12.95
CA ALA A 96 0.77 31.34 14.35
C ALA A 96 0.58 30.02 15.14
N PRO A 97 0.91 29.97 16.43
CA PRO A 97 0.68 28.79 17.29
C PRO A 97 -0.79 28.33 17.30
N THR A 98 -1.72 29.28 17.26
CA THR A 98 -3.16 28.99 17.18
C THR A 98 -3.55 28.27 15.88
N THR A 99 -2.85 28.54 14.78
CA THR A 99 -3.05 27.87 13.51
C THR A 99 -2.58 26.42 13.60
N VAL A 100 -1.42 26.16 14.19
CA VAL A 100 -0.90 24.81 14.42
C VAL A 100 -1.89 23.99 15.26
N VAL A 101 -2.38 24.54 16.38
CA VAL A 101 -3.36 23.86 17.24
C VAL A 101 -4.65 23.56 16.48
N ARG A 102 -5.13 24.48 15.64
CA ARG A 102 -6.32 24.30 14.83
C ARG A 102 -6.12 23.19 13.80
N ILE A 103 -4.99 23.17 13.08
CA ILE A 103 -4.64 22.11 12.14
C ILE A 103 -4.63 20.75 12.85
N VAL A 104 -3.93 20.65 14.00
CA VAL A 104 -3.84 19.42 14.80
C VAL A 104 -5.23 18.89 15.21
N ARG A 105 -6.13 19.78 15.63
CA ARG A 105 -7.52 19.42 15.97
C ARG A 105 -8.33 18.99 14.74
N THR A 106 -8.19 19.70 13.62
CA THR A 106 -8.87 19.31 12.36
C THR A 106 -8.37 17.96 11.86
N LEU A 107 -7.10 17.62 12.08
CA LEU A 107 -6.54 16.29 11.80
C LEU A 107 -7.06 15.20 12.75
N GLY A 108 -7.90 15.54 13.74
CA GLY A 108 -8.54 14.59 14.65
C GLY A 108 -7.76 14.27 15.90
N PHE A 109 -6.64 14.94 16.18
CA PHE A 109 -5.89 14.74 17.42
C PHE A 109 -6.54 15.50 18.57
N GLY A 110 -6.72 14.83 19.72
CA GLY A 110 -7.30 15.43 20.93
C GLY A 110 -6.42 16.53 21.54
N SER A 111 -5.10 16.38 21.41
CA SER A 111 -4.11 17.35 21.90
C SER A 111 -2.89 17.45 20.98
N TYR A 112 -2.11 18.51 21.16
CA TYR A 112 -0.80 18.62 20.49
C TYR A 112 0.17 17.52 20.92
N LYS A 113 0.04 17.02 22.16
CA LYS A 113 0.85 15.91 22.67
C LYS A 113 0.53 14.60 21.93
N ASP A 114 -0.73 14.34 21.62
CA ASP A 114 -1.13 13.17 20.83
C ASP A 114 -0.57 13.26 19.41
N PHE A 115 -0.59 14.46 18.83
CA PHE A 115 0.05 14.72 17.53
C PHE A 115 1.58 14.51 17.58
N GLN A 116 2.25 14.96 18.67
CA GLN A 116 3.68 14.69 18.84
C GLN A 116 3.98 13.20 19.02
N HIS A 117 3.16 12.45 19.74
CA HIS A 117 3.30 11.00 19.84
C HIS A 117 3.14 10.35 18.48
N TYR A 118 2.16 10.78 17.71
CA TYR A 118 1.99 10.31 16.32
C TYR A 118 3.21 10.66 15.45
N LEU A 119 3.75 11.88 15.53
CA LEU A 119 4.98 12.25 14.82
C LEU A 119 6.19 11.44 15.29
N HIS A 120 6.25 11.09 16.57
CA HIS A 120 7.28 10.19 17.09
C HIS A 120 7.16 8.80 16.45
N ASP A 121 5.98 8.21 16.48
CA ASP A 121 5.72 6.90 15.86
C ASP A 121 6.00 6.94 14.36
N LEU A 122 5.59 8.00 13.67
CA LEU A 122 5.88 8.25 12.27
C LEU A 122 7.39 8.42 12.02
N SER A 123 8.12 9.10 12.91
CA SER A 123 9.57 9.30 12.83
C SER A 123 10.35 8.01 13.06
N VAL A 124 9.84 7.12 13.89
CA VAL A 124 10.37 5.77 14.12
C VAL A 124 10.08 4.87 12.91
N THR A 125 8.89 4.96 12.35
CA THR A 125 8.49 4.23 11.13
C THR A 125 9.24 4.76 9.89
N SER A 126 9.52 6.05 9.82
CA SER A 126 10.41 6.65 8.81
C SER A 126 11.90 6.53 9.17
N ALA A 127 12.22 5.75 10.23
CA ALA A 127 13.57 5.36 10.55
C ALA A 127 14.24 4.74 9.31
N THR A 128 15.47 5.13 9.06
CA THR A 128 16.25 4.49 8.01
C THR A 128 16.36 2.99 8.33
N ILE A 129 16.61 2.17 7.31
CA ILE A 129 16.94 0.74 7.50
C ILE A 129 17.98 0.56 8.61
N LEU A 130 18.95 1.47 8.68
CA LEU A 130 19.97 1.49 9.72
C LEU A 130 19.37 1.70 11.13
N ASP A 131 18.45 2.66 11.28
CA ASP A 131 17.80 2.92 12.57
C ASP A 131 16.92 1.75 13.01
N SER A 132 16.23 1.08 12.07
CA SER A 132 15.42 -0.11 12.36
C SER A 132 16.31 -1.28 12.82
N MET A 133 17.46 -1.48 12.18
CA MET A 133 18.43 -2.47 12.60
C MET A 133 19.10 -2.15 13.95
N GLN A 134 19.35 -0.89 14.23
CA GLN A 134 19.91 -0.46 15.52
C GLN A 134 18.88 -0.56 16.65
N ALA A 135 17.61 -0.24 16.38
CA ALA A 135 16.52 -0.34 17.34
C ALA A 135 16.12 -1.80 17.64
N ALA A 136 16.23 -2.69 16.66
CA ALA A 136 16.00 -4.12 16.85
C ALA A 136 17.01 -4.81 17.80
N GLY A 137 18.02 -4.05 18.21
CA GLY A 137 18.99 -4.43 19.25
C GLY A 137 19.69 -5.77 18.95
N HIS A 138 20.99 -5.82 19.16
CA HIS A 138 21.83 -7.02 18.97
C HIS A 138 21.49 -8.21 19.91
N THR A 139 20.31 -8.25 20.54
CA THR A 139 19.95 -9.17 21.61
C THR A 139 19.03 -10.32 21.18
N ALA A 140 18.31 -10.20 20.07
CA ALA A 140 17.44 -11.28 19.62
C ALA A 140 18.27 -12.40 18.98
N GLN A 141 18.19 -13.60 19.54
CA GLN A 141 18.73 -14.80 18.92
C GLN A 141 18.09 -14.99 17.52
N PRO A 142 18.88 -15.44 16.49
CA PRO A 142 18.35 -15.55 15.13
C PRO A 142 17.00 -16.26 14.99
N PRO A 143 16.69 -17.35 15.74
CA PRO A 143 15.37 -17.98 15.67
C PRO A 143 14.24 -17.10 16.15
N GLN A 144 14.44 -16.27 17.17
CA GLN A 144 13.42 -15.35 17.67
C GLN A 144 13.21 -14.20 16.68
N PHE A 145 14.28 -13.61 16.16
CA PHE A 145 14.22 -12.60 15.11
C PHE A 145 13.38 -13.06 13.90
N LEU A 146 13.58 -14.29 13.42
CA LEU A 146 12.79 -14.84 12.31
C LEU A 146 11.33 -15.06 12.67
N LYS A 147 11.01 -15.42 13.91
CA LYS A 147 9.62 -15.51 14.38
C LYS A 147 8.93 -14.15 14.36
N ASP A 148 9.61 -13.13 14.86
CA ASP A 148 9.09 -11.76 14.92
C ASP A 148 8.90 -11.18 13.49
N LEU A 149 9.87 -11.41 12.60
CA LEU A 149 9.76 -11.04 11.19
C LEU A 149 8.55 -11.71 10.51
N ARG A 150 8.34 -13.01 10.76
CA ARG A 150 7.18 -13.75 10.23
C ARG A 150 5.86 -13.14 10.74
N LYS A 151 5.80 -12.77 12.02
CA LYS A 151 4.64 -12.12 12.62
C LYS A 151 4.36 -10.78 11.91
N GLN A 152 5.39 -9.95 11.71
CA GLN A 152 5.27 -8.68 10.99
C GLN A 152 4.75 -8.86 9.55
N ILE A 153 5.23 -9.86 8.83
CA ILE A 153 4.74 -10.18 7.49
C ILE A 153 3.25 -10.53 7.53
N GLN A 154 2.80 -11.31 8.52
CA GLN A 154 1.39 -11.65 8.69
C GLN A 154 0.53 -10.43 9.01
N GLU A 155 1.03 -9.51 9.84
CA GLU A 155 0.37 -8.24 10.17
C GLU A 155 0.20 -7.34 8.93
N ASN A 156 1.24 -7.22 8.11
CA ASN A 156 1.17 -6.49 6.84
C ASN A 156 0.11 -7.08 5.89
N LEU A 157 0.00 -8.41 5.80
CA LEU A 157 -1.04 -9.07 5.02
C LEU A 157 -2.44 -8.92 5.63
N SER A 158 -2.53 -8.99 6.96
CA SER A 158 -3.78 -8.75 7.67
C SER A 158 -4.30 -7.33 7.43
N PHE A 159 -3.40 -6.34 7.35
CA PHE A 159 -3.78 -4.99 6.97
C PHE A 159 -4.44 -4.94 5.59
N VAL A 160 -3.88 -5.60 4.59
CA VAL A 160 -4.48 -5.68 3.24
C VAL A 160 -5.88 -6.27 3.30
N GLN A 161 -6.05 -7.34 4.06
CA GLN A 161 -7.34 -8.02 4.20
C GLN A 161 -8.44 -7.13 4.80
N HIS A 162 -8.11 -6.27 5.76
CA HIS A 162 -9.10 -5.50 6.51
C HIS A 162 -9.27 -4.05 6.05
N ASN A 163 -8.28 -3.49 5.36
CA ASN A 163 -8.25 -2.06 5.05
C ASN A 163 -8.25 -1.73 3.55
N ILE A 164 -7.93 -2.69 2.68
CA ILE A 164 -8.03 -2.44 1.23
C ILE A 164 -9.49 -2.58 0.79
N ASP A 165 -10.03 -1.48 0.27
CA ASP A 165 -11.37 -1.47 -0.30
C ASP A 165 -11.39 -2.18 -1.66
N LEU A 166 -12.07 -3.32 -1.74
CA LEU A 166 -12.20 -4.09 -2.97
C LEU A 166 -12.98 -3.34 -4.06
N HIS A 167 -13.87 -2.39 -3.70
CA HIS A 167 -14.53 -1.53 -4.69
C HIS A 167 -13.54 -0.57 -5.34
N GLN A 168 -12.63 0.00 -4.55
CA GLN A 168 -11.54 0.83 -5.08
C GLN A 168 -10.61 0.01 -5.98
N VAL A 169 -10.22 -1.19 -5.56
CA VAL A 169 -9.41 -2.11 -6.38
C VAL A 169 -10.11 -2.41 -7.71
N LEU A 170 -11.40 -2.73 -7.69
CA LEU A 170 -12.17 -3.01 -8.90
C LEU A 170 -12.31 -1.78 -9.79
N LYS A 171 -12.47 -0.59 -9.22
CA LYS A 171 -12.47 0.68 -9.95
C LYS A 171 -11.15 0.89 -10.68
N ILE A 172 -10.01 0.68 -10.00
CA ILE A 172 -8.67 0.76 -10.61
C ILE A 172 -8.53 -0.28 -11.73
N ALA A 173 -8.92 -1.53 -11.48
CA ALA A 173 -8.89 -2.61 -12.47
C ALA A 173 -9.72 -2.27 -13.72
N THR A 174 -10.90 -1.66 -13.54
CA THR A 174 -11.76 -1.20 -14.63
C THR A 174 -11.08 -0.10 -15.44
N ARG A 175 -10.47 0.89 -14.78
CA ARG A 175 -9.72 1.95 -15.45
C ARG A 175 -8.56 1.40 -16.27
N ILE A 176 -7.80 0.44 -15.73
CA ILE A 176 -6.70 -0.24 -16.45
C ILE A 176 -7.25 -1.05 -17.63
N HIS A 177 -8.38 -1.74 -17.45
CA HIS A 177 -9.03 -2.52 -18.51
C HIS A 177 -9.45 -1.64 -19.71
N GLU A 178 -9.99 -0.46 -19.44
CA GLU A 178 -10.52 0.47 -20.44
C GLU A 178 -9.44 1.40 -21.02
N ALA A 179 -8.25 1.43 -20.41
CA ALA A 179 -7.20 2.35 -20.80
C ALA A 179 -6.71 2.12 -22.23
N ARG A 180 -6.41 3.21 -22.92
CA ARG A 180 -5.68 3.19 -24.20
C ARG A 180 -4.33 2.48 -24.05
N ARG A 181 -3.64 2.78 -22.95
CA ARG A 181 -2.43 2.09 -22.46
C ARG A 181 -2.24 2.34 -20.97
N THR A 182 -1.50 1.47 -20.32
CA THR A 182 -1.12 1.62 -18.91
C THR A 182 0.39 1.84 -18.81
N LEU A 183 0.80 2.90 -18.12
CA LEU A 183 2.19 3.17 -17.79
C LEU A 183 2.41 2.88 -16.30
N LEU A 184 3.44 2.10 -15.99
CA LEU A 184 3.82 1.73 -14.63
C LEU A 184 5.12 2.44 -14.28
N LEU A 185 5.11 3.26 -13.24
CA LEU A 185 6.26 4.04 -12.76
C LEU A 185 6.71 3.52 -11.39
N GLY A 186 7.98 3.22 -11.26
CA GLY A 186 8.60 2.86 -9.99
C GLY A 186 10.06 2.51 -10.21
N GLY A 187 10.91 3.00 -9.35
CA GLY A 187 12.34 2.74 -9.43
C GLY A 187 12.89 2.14 -8.15
N ASP A 188 14.20 1.87 -8.12
CA ASP A 188 14.86 1.17 -7.03
C ASP A 188 14.16 -0.17 -6.72
N MET A 189 13.93 -0.51 -5.47
CA MET A 189 13.24 -1.74 -5.07
C MET A 189 11.83 -1.87 -5.64
N ALA A 190 11.09 -0.75 -5.81
CA ALA A 190 9.76 -0.75 -6.41
C ALA A 190 9.75 -1.17 -7.89
N SER A 191 10.90 -1.19 -8.57
CA SER A 191 11.02 -1.70 -9.94
C SER A 191 10.62 -3.17 -10.04
N SER A 192 10.84 -3.97 -8.99
CA SER A 192 10.42 -5.36 -8.94
C SER A 192 8.89 -5.49 -8.97
N LEU A 193 8.19 -4.62 -8.24
CA LEU A 193 6.72 -4.56 -8.22
C LEU A 193 6.15 -4.11 -9.57
N VAL A 194 6.78 -3.10 -10.19
CA VAL A 194 6.42 -2.61 -11.53
C VAL A 194 6.55 -3.73 -12.55
N ASN A 195 7.68 -4.43 -12.58
CA ASN A 195 7.90 -5.53 -13.53
C ASN A 195 6.95 -6.72 -13.28
N TYR A 196 6.63 -7.01 -12.03
CA TYR A 196 5.65 -8.02 -11.66
C TYR A 196 4.25 -7.67 -12.20
N MET A 197 3.81 -6.43 -11.99
CA MET A 197 2.52 -5.94 -12.49
C MET A 197 2.49 -5.90 -14.02
N GLU A 198 3.56 -5.43 -14.67
CA GLU A 198 3.69 -5.41 -16.14
C GLU A 198 3.53 -6.81 -16.74
N TYR A 199 4.21 -7.80 -16.14
CA TYR A 199 4.13 -9.18 -16.59
C TYR A 199 2.69 -9.72 -16.58
N HIS A 200 1.97 -9.54 -15.47
CA HIS A 200 0.58 -10.01 -15.33
C HIS A 200 -0.39 -9.31 -16.29
N LEU A 201 -0.26 -7.99 -16.42
CA LEU A 201 -1.12 -7.21 -17.33
C LEU A 201 -0.80 -7.52 -18.81
N THR A 202 0.44 -7.85 -19.13
CA THR A 202 0.86 -8.30 -20.47
C THR A 202 0.22 -9.65 -20.82
N ILE A 203 0.21 -10.61 -19.87
CA ILE A 203 -0.52 -11.88 -20.04
C ILE A 203 -2.01 -11.62 -20.27
N ALA A 204 -2.61 -10.65 -19.57
CA ALA A 204 -3.99 -10.25 -19.80
C ALA A 204 -4.21 -9.56 -21.16
N GLY A 205 -3.16 -9.28 -21.91
CA GLY A 205 -3.20 -8.71 -23.26
C GLY A 205 -3.45 -7.22 -23.29
N LEU A 206 -2.98 -6.51 -22.30
CA LEU A 206 -3.06 -5.06 -22.25
C LEU A 206 -1.78 -4.38 -22.81
N PRO A 207 -1.90 -3.21 -23.41
CA PRO A 207 -0.75 -2.38 -23.76
C PRO A 207 -0.17 -1.72 -22.49
N VAL A 208 0.84 -2.35 -21.91
CA VAL A 208 1.49 -1.92 -20.66
C VAL A 208 2.96 -1.62 -20.89
N PHE A 209 3.47 -0.60 -20.21
CA PHE A 209 4.84 -0.14 -20.33
C PHE A 209 5.43 0.14 -18.96
N ALA A 210 6.46 -0.60 -18.57
CA ALA A 210 7.23 -0.34 -17.36
C ALA A 210 8.24 0.78 -17.58
N ALA A 211 8.30 1.72 -16.65
CA ALA A 211 9.24 2.82 -16.61
C ALA A 211 10.00 2.80 -15.27
N VAL A 212 11.03 1.96 -15.22
CA VAL A 212 11.85 1.72 -14.02
C VAL A 212 13.18 2.48 -14.03
N ALA A 213 13.50 3.16 -15.13
CA ALA A 213 14.71 3.96 -15.27
C ALA A 213 14.36 5.40 -15.67
N PRO A 214 15.09 6.42 -15.17
CA PRO A 214 14.74 7.84 -15.35
C PRO A 214 14.58 8.25 -16.81
N GLY A 215 15.49 7.87 -17.69
CA GLY A 215 15.43 8.22 -19.11
C GLY A 215 14.18 7.66 -19.79
N ARG A 216 13.86 6.37 -19.55
CA ARG A 216 12.65 5.74 -20.10
C ARG A 216 11.37 6.37 -19.53
N ALA A 217 11.36 6.65 -18.23
CA ALA A 217 10.22 7.29 -17.57
C ALA A 217 9.92 8.65 -18.21
N THR A 218 10.93 9.50 -18.39
CA THR A 218 10.79 10.82 -19.00
C THR A 218 10.12 10.75 -20.37
N HIS A 219 10.57 9.85 -21.26
CA HIS A 219 10.00 9.73 -22.60
C HIS A 219 8.58 9.19 -22.60
N LEU A 220 8.30 8.15 -21.80
CA LEU A 220 6.97 7.55 -21.72
C LEU A 220 5.94 8.52 -21.11
N VAL A 221 6.32 9.24 -20.05
CA VAL A 221 5.45 10.21 -19.40
C VAL A 221 5.12 11.39 -20.28
N ARG A 222 6.09 11.94 -21.04
CA ARG A 222 5.84 13.04 -21.99
C ARG A 222 4.79 12.71 -23.05
N SER A 223 4.63 11.45 -23.37
CA SER A 223 3.66 10.99 -24.37
C SER A 223 2.33 10.55 -23.77
N THR A 224 2.11 10.74 -22.46
CA THR A 224 0.81 10.44 -21.81
C THR A 224 -0.25 11.47 -22.24
N GLU A 225 -1.48 11.01 -22.31
CA GLU A 225 -2.63 11.83 -22.67
C GLU A 225 -3.91 11.29 -22.02
N LYS A 226 -5.02 11.98 -22.21
CA LYS A 226 -6.34 11.56 -21.76
C LYS A 226 -6.66 10.17 -22.33
N GLY A 227 -7.14 9.26 -21.47
CA GLY A 227 -7.40 7.87 -21.79
C GLY A 227 -6.26 6.93 -21.42
N ASP A 228 -5.09 7.43 -21.02
CA ASP A 228 -4.02 6.64 -20.42
C ASP A 228 -4.28 6.46 -18.91
N VAL A 229 -3.81 5.34 -18.37
CA VAL A 229 -3.68 5.11 -16.92
C VAL A 229 -2.21 5.09 -16.55
N VAL A 230 -1.85 5.79 -15.49
CA VAL A 230 -0.49 5.79 -14.95
C VAL A 230 -0.53 5.32 -13.51
N VAL A 231 0.19 4.23 -13.21
CA VAL A 231 0.31 3.68 -11.86
C VAL A 231 1.71 4.01 -11.33
N GLY A 232 1.79 4.82 -10.29
CA GLY A 232 3.03 5.13 -9.58
C GLY A 232 3.17 4.30 -8.32
N ILE A 233 4.28 3.58 -8.17
CA ILE A 233 4.60 2.78 -6.98
C ILE A 233 5.81 3.38 -6.31
N SER A 234 5.64 3.93 -5.11
CA SER A 234 6.74 4.55 -4.38
C SER A 234 6.43 4.58 -2.88
N PHE A 235 7.42 4.23 -2.07
CA PHE A 235 7.30 4.11 -0.63
C PHE A 235 8.26 5.06 0.08
N ARG A 236 7.97 5.34 1.35
CA ARG A 236 8.75 6.22 2.22
C ARG A 236 8.87 7.63 1.63
N ARG A 237 10.09 8.11 1.37
CA ARG A 237 10.37 9.48 0.87
C ARG A 237 9.86 9.74 -0.54
N GLY A 238 9.51 8.69 -1.29
CA GLY A 238 9.15 8.82 -2.70
C GLY A 238 10.39 9.02 -3.60
N LEU A 239 10.48 8.24 -4.66
CA LEU A 239 11.54 8.42 -5.64
C LEU A 239 11.15 9.56 -6.60
N ARG A 240 12.05 10.54 -6.78
CA ARG A 240 11.81 11.74 -7.59
C ARG A 240 11.25 11.42 -8.97
N MET A 241 11.84 10.44 -9.68
CA MET A 241 11.39 10.00 -10.99
C MET A 241 9.91 9.56 -10.99
N THR A 242 9.47 8.85 -9.96
CA THR A 242 8.09 8.37 -9.83
C THR A 242 7.13 9.52 -9.51
N ILE A 243 7.53 10.40 -8.59
CA ILE A 243 6.69 11.52 -8.17
C ILE A 243 6.52 12.54 -9.30
N GLU A 244 7.62 13.00 -9.90
CA GLU A 244 7.57 13.94 -11.03
C GLU A 244 6.88 13.31 -12.26
N GLY A 245 7.08 11.99 -12.44
CA GLY A 245 6.43 11.26 -13.53
C GLY A 245 4.90 11.23 -13.39
N ILE A 246 4.36 10.94 -12.20
CA ILE A 246 2.92 10.93 -11.99
C ILE A 246 2.33 12.34 -12.02
N GLU A 247 3.06 13.35 -11.53
CA GLU A 247 2.68 14.76 -11.64
C GLU A 247 2.50 15.19 -13.10
N HIS A 248 3.49 14.94 -13.96
CA HIS A 248 3.41 15.26 -15.38
C HIS A 248 2.29 14.49 -16.10
N ALA A 249 2.14 13.21 -15.78
CA ALA A 249 1.05 12.40 -16.33
C ALA A 249 -0.32 12.97 -15.97
N LYS A 250 -0.49 13.45 -14.74
CA LYS A 250 -1.70 14.12 -14.28
C LYS A 250 -1.95 15.43 -15.04
N GLN A 251 -0.91 16.23 -15.25
CA GLN A 251 -0.99 17.47 -16.04
C GLN A 251 -1.39 17.20 -17.50
N ASN A 252 -0.95 16.07 -18.06
CA ASN A 252 -1.31 15.62 -19.41
C ASN A 252 -2.72 14.99 -19.49
N GLY A 253 -3.47 14.91 -18.37
CA GLY A 253 -4.84 14.40 -18.34
C GLY A 253 -4.98 12.89 -18.22
N ALA A 254 -3.89 12.16 -17.93
CA ALA A 254 -3.96 10.75 -17.61
C ALA A 254 -4.66 10.48 -16.26
N TYR A 255 -5.27 9.31 -16.13
CA TYR A 255 -5.80 8.85 -14.85
C TYR A 255 -4.67 8.24 -14.01
N CYS A 256 -4.44 8.80 -12.83
CA CYS A 256 -3.29 8.49 -12.02
C CYS A 256 -3.67 7.67 -10.78
N VAL A 257 -2.95 6.56 -10.57
CA VAL A 257 -3.08 5.68 -9.40
C VAL A 257 -1.78 5.66 -8.63
N GLY A 258 -1.83 5.90 -7.34
CA GLY A 258 -0.68 5.79 -6.43
C GLY A 258 -0.76 4.52 -5.58
N ILE A 259 0.37 3.83 -5.40
CA ILE A 259 0.55 2.78 -4.39
C ILE A 259 1.68 3.24 -3.48
N ALA A 260 1.38 3.49 -2.21
CA ALA A 260 2.30 4.09 -1.24
C ALA A 260 2.10 3.47 0.16
N ASP A 261 3.02 3.74 1.06
CA ASP A 261 2.95 3.29 2.46
C ASP A 261 2.29 4.31 3.39
N SER A 262 1.98 5.50 2.88
CA SER A 262 1.39 6.58 3.68
C SER A 262 0.50 7.49 2.83
N MET A 263 -0.58 8.00 3.43
CA MET A 263 -1.41 9.07 2.87
C MET A 263 -0.63 10.38 2.65
N LEU A 264 0.49 10.51 3.33
CA LEU A 264 1.38 11.66 3.27
C LEU A 264 2.44 11.51 2.19
N SER A 265 2.45 10.39 1.49
CA SER A 265 3.31 10.20 0.33
C SER A 265 3.06 11.31 -0.70
N PRO A 266 4.11 11.88 -1.31
CA PRO A 266 3.96 12.84 -2.39
C PRO A 266 3.10 12.33 -3.55
N LEU A 267 2.97 10.99 -3.73
CA LEU A 267 2.07 10.38 -4.71
C LEU A 267 0.61 10.76 -4.48
N ALA A 268 0.16 10.89 -3.23
CA ALA A 268 -1.22 11.22 -2.88
C ALA A 268 -1.71 12.50 -3.57
N ARG A 269 -0.81 13.46 -3.73
CA ARG A 269 -1.10 14.78 -4.31
C ARG A 269 -1.54 14.74 -5.78
N PHE A 270 -1.04 13.76 -6.51
CA PHE A 270 -1.22 13.69 -7.96
C PHE A 270 -2.04 12.48 -8.40
N SER A 271 -2.47 11.65 -7.45
CA SER A 271 -3.25 10.44 -7.72
C SER A 271 -4.76 10.72 -7.68
N ASP A 272 -5.50 10.13 -8.62
CA ASP A 272 -6.97 10.05 -8.58
C ASP A 272 -7.44 8.97 -7.61
N GLU A 273 -6.63 7.91 -7.47
CA GLU A 273 -6.78 6.84 -6.49
C GLU A 273 -5.45 6.59 -5.80
N LEU A 274 -5.50 6.41 -4.49
CA LEU A 274 -4.33 6.08 -3.68
C LEU A 274 -4.62 4.83 -2.85
N LEU A 275 -3.78 3.82 -3.01
CA LEU A 275 -3.79 2.62 -2.18
C LEU A 275 -2.64 2.72 -1.16
N ILE A 276 -2.99 2.65 0.11
CA ILE A 276 -2.02 2.64 1.20
C ILE A 276 -1.75 1.19 1.60
N VAL A 277 -0.48 0.83 1.58
CA VAL A 277 -0.03 -0.55 1.81
C VAL A 277 1.21 -0.56 2.70
N PRO A 278 1.19 -1.26 3.85
CA PRO A 278 2.32 -1.31 4.75
C PRO A 278 3.52 -2.04 4.14
N ILE A 279 4.70 -1.55 4.44
CA ILE A 279 5.99 -2.15 4.06
C ILE A 279 6.87 -2.42 5.28
N ASP A 280 6.27 -2.51 6.46
CA ASP A 280 6.98 -2.62 7.74
C ASP A 280 7.79 -3.91 7.81
N SER A 281 8.99 -3.78 8.36
CA SER A 281 9.92 -4.89 8.54
C SER A 281 10.96 -4.53 9.58
N PHE A 282 11.29 -5.48 10.43
CA PHE A 282 12.45 -5.40 11.35
C PHE A 282 13.78 -5.77 10.67
N SER A 283 13.73 -6.17 9.39
CA SER A 283 14.90 -6.58 8.63
C SER A 283 15.63 -5.37 8.04
N PHE A 284 16.78 -5.63 7.42
CA PHE A 284 17.58 -4.65 6.67
C PHE A 284 16.86 -4.09 5.41
N ALA A 285 15.72 -4.65 5.05
CA ALA A 285 14.92 -4.19 3.91
C ALA A 285 13.43 -4.12 4.26
N ALA A 286 12.70 -3.24 3.56
CA ALA A 286 11.25 -3.18 3.65
C ALA A 286 10.60 -4.49 3.14
N SER A 287 9.44 -4.84 3.67
CA SER A 287 8.66 -5.99 3.21
C SER A 287 7.73 -5.61 2.07
N TYR A 288 7.89 -6.22 0.92
CA TYR A 288 7.00 -5.98 -0.23
C TYR A 288 5.93 -7.06 -0.41
N VAL A 289 5.69 -7.88 0.60
CA VAL A 289 4.66 -8.93 0.56
C VAL A 289 3.25 -8.34 0.45
N ALA A 290 2.93 -7.32 1.25
CA ALA A 290 1.63 -6.66 1.18
C ALA A 290 1.44 -5.84 -0.12
N PRO A 291 2.41 -5.05 -0.60
CA PRO A 291 2.36 -4.46 -1.93
C PRO A 291 2.11 -5.46 -3.08
N LEU A 292 2.79 -6.62 -3.06
CA LEU A 292 2.56 -7.68 -4.03
C LEU A 292 1.13 -8.20 -3.97
N ALA A 293 0.60 -8.45 -2.76
CA ALA A 293 -0.79 -8.91 -2.60
C ALA A 293 -1.81 -7.90 -3.18
N VAL A 294 -1.57 -6.59 -3.02
CA VAL A 294 -2.45 -5.55 -3.62
C VAL A 294 -2.34 -5.55 -5.14
N ILE A 295 -1.14 -5.73 -5.69
CA ILE A 295 -0.95 -5.84 -7.14
C ILE A 295 -1.67 -7.09 -7.67
N ASP A 296 -1.63 -8.22 -6.96
CA ASP A 296 -2.38 -9.43 -7.31
C ASP A 296 -3.89 -9.17 -7.35
N LEU A 297 -4.43 -8.45 -6.36
CA LEU A 297 -5.84 -8.08 -6.36
C LEU A 297 -6.21 -7.22 -7.59
N ILE A 298 -5.39 -6.23 -7.94
CA ILE A 298 -5.62 -5.37 -9.11
C ILE A 298 -5.56 -6.21 -10.39
N THR A 299 -4.52 -7.02 -10.57
CA THR A 299 -4.31 -7.81 -11.79
C THR A 299 -5.34 -8.93 -11.93
N ALA A 300 -5.75 -9.56 -10.82
CA ALA A 300 -6.87 -10.51 -10.80
C ALA A 300 -8.20 -9.84 -11.16
N GLY A 301 -8.44 -8.61 -10.65
CA GLY A 301 -9.58 -7.78 -11.05
C GLY A 301 -9.62 -7.54 -12.56
N VAL A 302 -8.50 -7.12 -13.14
CA VAL A 302 -8.36 -6.96 -14.61
C VAL A 302 -8.61 -8.28 -15.33
N GLY A 303 -8.02 -9.37 -14.85
CA GLY A 303 -8.19 -10.72 -15.42
C GLY A 303 -9.66 -11.17 -15.43
N SER A 304 -10.41 -10.83 -14.38
CA SER A 304 -11.84 -11.14 -14.27
C SER A 304 -12.67 -10.39 -15.33
N LEU A 305 -12.37 -9.11 -15.58
CA LEU A 305 -13.02 -8.28 -16.60
C LEU A 305 -12.68 -8.75 -18.04
N ARG A 306 -11.51 -9.35 -18.22
CA ARG A 306 -10.99 -9.84 -19.51
C ARG A 306 -10.97 -11.37 -19.64
N ARG A 307 -11.77 -12.07 -18.88
CA ARG A 307 -11.69 -13.54 -18.72
C ARG A 307 -11.58 -14.29 -20.05
N LYS A 308 -12.37 -13.93 -21.07
CA LYS A 308 -12.35 -14.60 -22.38
C LYS A 308 -10.98 -14.45 -23.06
N GLN A 309 -10.44 -13.23 -23.05
CA GLN A 309 -9.15 -12.93 -23.67
C GLN A 309 -8.00 -13.61 -22.92
N VAL A 310 -8.01 -13.56 -21.59
CA VAL A 310 -7.01 -14.22 -20.74
C VAL A 310 -7.00 -15.71 -20.96
N VAL A 311 -8.17 -16.37 -20.93
CA VAL A 311 -8.28 -17.82 -21.19
C VAL A 311 -7.78 -18.19 -22.58
N LYS A 312 -8.09 -17.38 -23.62
CA LYS A 312 -7.58 -17.61 -24.99
C LYS A 312 -6.04 -17.58 -25.01
N ARG A 313 -5.42 -16.54 -24.43
CA ARG A 313 -3.96 -16.38 -24.38
C ARG A 313 -3.27 -17.47 -23.58
N LEU A 314 -3.86 -17.88 -22.45
CA LEU A 314 -3.31 -18.98 -21.65
C LEU A 314 -3.36 -20.32 -22.41
N LYS A 315 -4.39 -20.56 -23.22
CA LYS A 315 -4.47 -21.74 -24.09
C LYS A 315 -3.40 -21.70 -25.20
N GLU A 316 -3.17 -20.53 -25.80
CA GLU A 316 -2.11 -20.33 -26.80
C GLU A 316 -0.73 -20.60 -26.18
N ALA A 317 -0.48 -20.06 -24.98
CA ALA A 317 0.75 -20.30 -24.23
C ALA A 317 0.93 -21.77 -23.81
N ASP A 318 -0.16 -22.44 -23.39
CA ASP A 318 -0.11 -23.89 -23.05
C ASP A 318 0.23 -24.76 -24.27
N GLN A 319 -0.30 -24.42 -25.45
CA GLN A 319 0.06 -25.09 -26.71
C GLN A 319 1.53 -24.89 -27.05
N GLU A 320 2.04 -23.65 -26.92
CA GLU A 320 3.45 -23.34 -27.12
C GLU A 320 4.36 -24.09 -26.13
N GLN A 321 3.92 -24.21 -24.87
CA GLN A 321 4.65 -24.96 -23.84
C GLN A 321 4.76 -26.48 -24.15
N LYS A 322 3.73 -27.05 -24.74
CA LYS A 322 3.71 -28.50 -25.08
C LYS A 322 4.60 -28.83 -26.27
N HIS A 323 4.87 -27.88 -27.16
CA HIS A 323 5.58 -28.12 -28.41
C HIS A 323 6.86 -27.30 -28.54
N GLY A 324 7.18 -26.44 -27.58
CA GLY A 324 8.29 -25.49 -27.63
C GLY A 324 9.48 -25.86 -26.72
N TYR A 325 10.67 -25.32 -27.03
CA TYR A 325 11.90 -25.49 -26.25
C TYR A 325 11.98 -24.62 -24.99
N ARG A 326 10.89 -23.97 -24.61
CA ARG A 326 10.92 -23.01 -23.50
C ARG A 326 11.14 -23.66 -22.12
N TRP A 327 10.69 -24.90 -21.95
CA TRP A 327 10.77 -25.61 -20.68
C TRP A 327 11.71 -26.79 -20.78
N TYR A 328 12.49 -27.00 -19.73
CA TYR A 328 13.32 -28.16 -19.62
C TYR A 328 12.44 -29.43 -19.62
N GLN A 329 12.62 -30.28 -20.60
CA GLN A 329 11.98 -31.58 -20.68
C GLN A 329 13.06 -32.62 -20.42
N THR A 330 12.84 -33.45 -19.40
CA THR A 330 13.63 -34.69 -19.25
C THR A 330 13.26 -35.58 -20.42
N GLU A 331 14.24 -35.93 -21.26
CA GLU A 331 14.10 -36.96 -22.28
C GLU A 331 13.66 -38.26 -21.56
N SER A 332 12.43 -38.69 -21.85
CA SER A 332 11.84 -39.93 -21.34
C SER A 332 12.30 -41.10 -22.23
#